data_8b632c40cd3662fc5091417c0b7ceb90
#
_entry.id   8b632c40cd3662fc5091417c0b7ceb90
#
_cell.length_a   1.000
_cell.length_b   1.000
_cell.length_c   1.000
_cell.angle_alpha   90.00
_cell.angle_beta   90.00
_cell.angle_gamma   90.00
#
_symmetry.space_group_name_H-M   'P 1'
#
loop_
_entity.id
_entity.type
_entity.pdbx_description
1 polymer ?
#
loop_
_entity_poly.entity_id
_entity_poly.type
_entity_poly.pdbx_seq_one_letter_code
_entity_poly.pdbx_strand_id
1 'polypeptide(L)'
;SDRFKQLRTERRLSQQNLADQLGFSKSSVNMYERGEREPGLESMETIADYFNVDLDYLMGRSDIPNRNEWLKSINKSVVVEPSQPQVKFDNIIPISTKRFPLLGDIACGKPIMANEEKELYVEAGANIRADFCLKAKGDSMIGARIYDGDIVFIRKQEMVNNGEIAAVIIDDEATLKRVNYYPEKDLLILKAENSQYEDLIYTGEQLNHIIILGKAVAFQSDII
;
A
#
# COMPACT_ATOMS: atom_id res chain seq x y z
N SER A 1 -18.94 -14.37 -30.60
CA SER A 1 -18.63 -15.67 -31.28
C SER A 1 -17.35 -15.61 -32.09
N ASP A 2 -17.11 -14.56 -32.86
CA ASP A 2 -15.96 -14.49 -33.78
C ASP A 2 -14.62 -14.42 -33.03
N ARG A 3 -14.55 -13.73 -31.88
CA ARG A 3 -13.32 -13.62 -31.07
C ARG A 3 -12.91 -14.95 -30.44
N PHE A 4 -13.84 -15.73 -29.97
CA PHE A 4 -13.53 -17.05 -29.41
C PHE A 4 -12.88 -17.97 -30.47
N LYS A 5 -13.44 -18.00 -31.68
CA LYS A 5 -12.87 -18.72 -32.82
C LYS A 5 -11.51 -18.16 -33.21
N GLN A 6 -11.34 -16.85 -33.25
CA GLN A 6 -10.08 -16.16 -33.54
C GLN A 6 -8.99 -16.58 -32.53
N LEU A 7 -9.25 -16.46 -31.23
CA LEU A 7 -8.31 -16.83 -30.18
C LEU A 7 -7.83 -18.27 -30.27
N ARG A 8 -8.76 -19.21 -30.56
CA ARG A 8 -8.40 -20.62 -30.77
C ARG A 8 -7.49 -20.81 -31.99
N THR A 9 -7.83 -20.15 -33.11
CA THR A 9 -7.06 -20.31 -34.36
C THR A 9 -5.68 -19.68 -34.27
N GLU A 10 -5.53 -18.58 -33.55
CA GLU A 10 -4.23 -17.93 -33.25
C GLU A 10 -3.33 -18.86 -32.45
N ARG A 11 -3.89 -19.64 -31.50
CA ARG A 11 -3.14 -20.67 -30.76
C ARG A 11 -3.01 -22.00 -31.54
N ARG A 12 -3.47 -22.07 -32.79
CA ARG A 12 -3.43 -23.27 -33.66
C ARG A 12 -4.09 -24.50 -33.05
N LEU A 13 -5.11 -24.30 -32.21
CA LEU A 13 -5.82 -25.40 -31.56
C LEU A 13 -6.99 -25.90 -32.41
N SER A 14 -7.20 -27.21 -32.42
CA SER A 14 -8.46 -27.77 -32.95
C SER A 14 -9.59 -27.55 -31.95
N GLN A 15 -10.85 -27.61 -32.42
CA GLN A 15 -12.02 -27.52 -31.51
C GLN A 15 -12.01 -28.66 -30.47
N GLN A 16 -11.52 -29.83 -30.83
CA GLN A 16 -11.39 -30.96 -29.88
C GLN A 16 -10.34 -30.65 -28.81
N ASN A 17 -9.15 -30.24 -29.20
CA ASN A 17 -8.07 -29.94 -28.25
C ASN A 17 -8.46 -28.80 -27.28
N LEU A 18 -9.15 -27.77 -27.78
CA LEU A 18 -9.65 -26.69 -26.92
C LEU A 18 -10.73 -27.20 -25.96
N ALA A 19 -11.67 -28.02 -26.43
CA ALA A 19 -12.70 -28.62 -25.60
C ALA A 19 -12.09 -29.46 -24.47
N ASP A 20 -11.09 -30.29 -24.77
CA ASP A 20 -10.40 -31.14 -23.78
C ASP A 20 -9.67 -30.29 -22.72
N GLN A 21 -9.08 -29.15 -23.12
CA GLN A 21 -8.35 -28.26 -22.20
C GLN A 21 -9.25 -27.42 -21.31
N LEU A 22 -10.45 -27.06 -21.82
CA LEU A 22 -11.43 -26.27 -21.06
C LEU A 22 -12.42 -27.12 -20.26
N GLY A 23 -12.38 -28.45 -20.41
CA GLY A 23 -13.37 -29.36 -19.82
C GLY A 23 -14.75 -29.26 -20.47
N PHE A 24 -14.83 -28.81 -21.74
CA PHE A 24 -16.08 -28.67 -22.50
C PHE A 24 -16.28 -29.83 -23.46
N SER A 25 -17.51 -30.00 -23.98
CA SER A 25 -17.72 -30.89 -25.13
C SER A 25 -17.30 -30.19 -26.43
N LYS A 26 -16.81 -30.94 -27.41
CA LYS A 26 -16.55 -30.40 -28.76
C LYS A 26 -17.75 -29.73 -29.37
N SER A 27 -18.95 -30.28 -29.14
CA SER A 27 -20.20 -29.70 -29.62
C SER A 27 -20.49 -28.33 -28.98
N SER A 28 -20.18 -28.16 -27.70
CA SER A 28 -20.30 -26.84 -27.02
C SER A 28 -19.37 -25.80 -27.63
N VAL A 29 -18.10 -26.16 -27.84
CA VAL A 29 -17.13 -25.26 -28.50
C VAL A 29 -17.62 -24.87 -29.91
N ASN A 30 -18.12 -25.83 -30.69
CA ASN A 30 -18.64 -25.55 -32.03
C ASN A 30 -19.85 -24.60 -31.99
N MET A 31 -20.82 -24.85 -31.08
CA MET A 31 -22.02 -24.01 -30.96
C MET A 31 -21.64 -22.59 -30.51
N TYR A 32 -20.69 -22.44 -29.61
CA TYR A 32 -20.18 -21.13 -29.14
C TYR A 32 -19.49 -20.36 -30.29
N GLU A 33 -18.66 -21.02 -31.11
CA GLU A 33 -18.00 -20.39 -32.25
C GLU A 33 -18.98 -19.97 -33.36
N ARG A 34 -20.05 -20.72 -33.52
CA ARG A 34 -21.10 -20.40 -34.52
C ARG A 34 -22.14 -19.41 -34.02
N GLY A 35 -22.09 -19.05 -32.71
CA GLY A 35 -23.08 -18.18 -32.10
C GLY A 35 -24.46 -18.82 -31.95
N GLU A 36 -24.57 -20.15 -32.09
CA GLU A 36 -25.83 -20.91 -31.93
C GLU A 36 -26.21 -21.04 -30.45
N ARG A 37 -25.25 -20.87 -29.56
CA ARG A 37 -25.46 -20.83 -28.12
C ARG A 37 -24.45 -19.88 -27.49
N GLU A 38 -24.90 -19.08 -26.52
CA GLU A 38 -24.02 -18.27 -25.71
C GLU A 38 -23.48 -19.08 -24.51
N PRO A 39 -22.15 -19.01 -24.21
CA PRO A 39 -21.61 -19.58 -22.99
C PRO A 39 -22.23 -18.88 -21.76
N GLY A 40 -22.50 -19.63 -20.70
CA GLY A 40 -22.83 -19.03 -19.40
C GLY A 40 -21.61 -18.29 -18.81
N LEU A 41 -21.85 -17.47 -17.78
CA LEU A 41 -20.82 -16.62 -17.17
C LEU A 41 -19.59 -17.43 -16.75
N GLU A 42 -19.76 -18.52 -16.03
CA GLU A 42 -18.68 -19.43 -15.60
C GLU A 42 -17.85 -19.98 -16.78
N SER A 43 -18.54 -20.33 -17.88
CA SER A 43 -17.85 -20.80 -19.10
C SER A 43 -17.10 -19.66 -19.79
N MET A 44 -17.61 -18.43 -19.75
CA MET A 44 -16.93 -17.25 -20.29
C MET A 44 -15.69 -16.89 -19.48
N GLU A 45 -15.75 -16.96 -18.15
CA GLU A 45 -14.61 -16.77 -17.25
C GLU A 45 -13.53 -17.81 -17.54
N THR A 46 -13.90 -19.09 -17.62
CA THR A 46 -12.96 -20.17 -17.95
C THR A 46 -12.25 -19.94 -19.30
N ILE A 47 -13.00 -19.47 -20.31
CA ILE A 47 -12.44 -19.15 -21.64
C ILE A 47 -11.52 -17.95 -21.57
N ALA A 48 -11.93 -16.89 -20.87
CA ALA A 48 -11.16 -15.66 -20.72
C ALA A 48 -9.82 -15.91 -20.00
N ASP A 49 -9.85 -16.68 -18.91
CA ASP A 49 -8.67 -17.06 -18.14
C ASP A 49 -7.70 -17.93 -18.97
N TYR A 50 -8.25 -18.93 -19.69
CA TYR A 50 -7.42 -19.78 -20.54
C TYR A 50 -6.68 -19.00 -21.62
N PHE A 51 -7.35 -18.01 -22.25
CA PHE A 51 -6.75 -17.18 -23.28
C PHE A 51 -5.98 -15.99 -22.73
N ASN A 52 -6.05 -15.71 -21.43
CA ASN A 52 -5.52 -14.52 -20.75
C ASN A 52 -6.06 -13.22 -21.39
N VAL A 53 -7.36 -13.15 -21.53
CA VAL A 53 -8.06 -11.97 -22.09
C VAL A 53 -9.17 -11.52 -21.14
N ASP A 54 -9.52 -10.25 -21.21
CA ASP A 54 -10.63 -9.70 -20.44
C ASP A 54 -11.98 -10.19 -20.99
N LEU A 55 -12.98 -10.38 -20.12
CA LEU A 55 -14.34 -10.74 -20.49
C LEU A 55 -14.95 -9.78 -21.52
N ASP A 56 -14.72 -8.48 -21.36
CA ASP A 56 -15.19 -7.46 -22.29
C ASP A 56 -14.59 -7.62 -23.69
N TYR A 57 -13.32 -8.06 -23.77
CA TYR A 57 -12.72 -8.40 -25.05
C TYR A 57 -13.37 -9.64 -25.66
N LEU A 58 -13.57 -10.70 -24.87
CA LEU A 58 -14.20 -11.94 -25.34
C LEU A 58 -15.64 -11.70 -25.81
N MET A 59 -16.37 -10.82 -25.14
CA MET A 59 -17.74 -10.42 -25.51
C MET A 59 -17.82 -9.41 -26.68
N GLY A 60 -16.68 -8.90 -27.14
CA GLY A 60 -16.64 -7.90 -28.22
C GLY A 60 -16.98 -6.48 -27.80
N ARG A 61 -16.97 -6.20 -26.50
CA ARG A 61 -17.22 -4.85 -25.93
C ARG A 61 -15.96 -3.99 -25.89
N SER A 62 -14.78 -4.60 -25.96
CA SER A 62 -13.49 -3.94 -25.96
C SER A 62 -12.62 -4.52 -27.07
N ASP A 63 -11.76 -3.68 -27.66
CA ASP A 63 -10.74 -4.12 -28.62
C ASP A 63 -9.39 -4.42 -27.97
N ILE A 64 -9.29 -4.23 -26.67
CA ILE A 64 -8.08 -4.46 -25.87
C ILE A 64 -8.18 -5.85 -25.24
N PRO A 65 -7.33 -6.82 -25.67
CA PRO A 65 -7.39 -8.20 -25.18
C PRO A 65 -7.18 -8.33 -23.66
N ASN A 66 -6.20 -7.61 -23.12
CA ASN A 66 -5.89 -7.59 -21.70
C ASN A 66 -5.59 -6.16 -21.28
N ARG A 67 -6.49 -5.55 -20.52
CA ARG A 67 -6.38 -4.16 -20.09
C ARG A 67 -5.15 -3.92 -19.23
N ASN A 68 -4.82 -4.87 -18.36
CA ASN A 68 -3.65 -4.74 -17.49
C ASN A 68 -2.32 -4.78 -18.26
N GLU A 69 -2.22 -5.64 -19.27
CA GLU A 69 -1.04 -5.67 -20.15
C GLU A 69 -0.97 -4.45 -21.05
N TRP A 70 -2.11 -3.99 -21.56
CA TRP A 70 -2.20 -2.77 -22.33
C TRP A 70 -1.78 -1.53 -21.52
N LEU A 71 -2.25 -1.40 -20.26
CA LEU A 71 -1.83 -0.33 -19.35
C LEU A 71 -0.32 -0.40 -19.05
N LYS A 72 0.23 -1.60 -18.89
CA LYS A 72 1.68 -1.78 -18.75
C LYS A 72 2.44 -1.38 -20.01
N SER A 73 1.89 -1.67 -21.20
CA SER A 73 2.51 -1.31 -22.48
C SER A 73 2.47 0.20 -22.72
N ILE A 74 1.36 0.87 -22.40
CA ILE A 74 1.24 2.33 -22.46
C ILE A 74 2.19 3.00 -21.47
N ASN A 75 2.24 2.53 -20.23
CA ASN A 75 3.20 3.03 -19.24
C ASN A 75 4.66 2.79 -19.65
N LYS A 76 4.93 1.78 -20.48
CA LYS A 76 6.23 1.61 -21.14
C LYS A 76 6.41 2.53 -22.35
N SER A 77 5.33 2.93 -23.02
CA SER A 77 5.36 3.75 -24.25
C SER A 77 5.16 5.24 -23.99
N VAL A 78 4.63 5.61 -22.82
CA VAL A 78 4.56 7.00 -22.35
C VAL A 78 5.75 7.31 -21.43
N VAL A 79 6.91 6.83 -21.77
CA VAL A 79 8.07 7.72 -21.69
C VAL A 79 7.94 8.63 -22.92
N VAL A 80 7.04 9.61 -22.85
CA VAL A 80 7.25 10.86 -23.59
C VAL A 80 8.58 11.37 -23.02
N GLU A 81 9.66 11.08 -23.73
CA GLU A 81 10.84 11.93 -23.59
C GLU A 81 10.32 13.33 -23.86
N PRO A 82 10.22 14.21 -22.87
CA PRO A 82 10.01 15.60 -23.19
C PRO A 82 11.22 15.95 -24.02
N SER A 83 10.99 16.41 -25.26
CA SER A 83 11.99 17.09 -26.08
C SER A 83 12.32 18.45 -25.44
N GLN A 84 12.69 18.40 -24.17
CA GLN A 84 13.34 19.50 -23.47
C GLN A 84 14.86 19.31 -23.69
N PRO A 85 15.60 20.37 -23.89
CA PRO A 85 17.05 20.29 -23.93
C PRO A 85 17.45 19.50 -22.67
N GLN A 86 18.16 18.39 -22.87
CA GLN A 86 18.69 17.57 -21.79
C GLN A 86 19.66 18.42 -20.98
N VAL A 87 19.15 19.19 -20.04
CA VAL A 87 19.98 19.74 -18.98
C VAL A 87 20.34 18.51 -18.13
N LYS A 88 21.50 17.92 -18.41
CA LYS A 88 22.09 16.90 -17.55
C LYS A 88 22.43 17.60 -16.23
N PHE A 89 21.54 17.45 -15.27
CA PHE A 89 21.90 17.76 -13.90
C PHE A 89 22.71 16.57 -13.37
N ASP A 90 24.02 16.69 -13.36
CA ASP A 90 24.92 15.64 -12.81
C ASP A 90 24.70 15.38 -11.32
N ASN A 91 23.83 16.16 -10.69
CA ASN A 91 23.47 16.09 -9.27
C ASN A 91 22.06 15.50 -9.01
N ILE A 92 21.34 15.02 -10.04
CA ILE A 92 20.06 14.34 -9.85
C ILE A 92 20.32 12.85 -9.66
N ILE A 93 20.14 12.39 -8.43
CA ILE A 93 20.19 10.97 -8.07
C ILE A 93 18.76 10.44 -8.09
N PRO A 94 18.43 9.42 -8.89
CA PRO A 94 17.11 8.81 -8.86
C PRO A 94 16.86 8.20 -7.48
N ILE A 95 15.77 8.59 -6.83
CA ILE A 95 15.36 8.06 -5.53
C ILE A 95 14.35 6.96 -5.79
N SER A 96 14.65 5.74 -5.30
CA SER A 96 13.63 4.69 -5.22
C SER A 96 12.66 5.01 -4.09
N THR A 97 11.37 4.79 -4.32
CA THR A 97 10.32 4.97 -3.31
C THR A 97 9.80 3.63 -2.79
N LYS A 98 9.25 3.66 -1.59
CA LYS A 98 8.55 2.55 -0.94
C LYS A 98 7.22 3.07 -0.38
N ARG A 99 6.19 2.22 -0.33
CA ARG A 99 4.91 2.52 0.30
C ARG A 99 4.92 2.08 1.75
N PHE A 100 4.43 2.96 2.61
CA PHE A 100 4.27 2.72 4.05
C PHE A 100 2.80 2.81 4.42
N PRO A 101 2.24 1.83 5.15
CA PRO A 101 0.87 1.91 5.61
C PRO A 101 0.71 3.09 6.57
N LEU A 102 -0.30 3.93 6.32
CA LEU A 102 -0.69 5.01 7.22
C LEU A 102 -1.73 4.47 8.19
N LEU A 103 -1.32 4.31 9.44
CA LEU A 103 -2.24 3.92 10.49
C LEU A 103 -3.07 5.14 10.90
N GLY A 104 -4.39 4.98 10.88
CA GLY A 104 -5.35 5.98 11.37
C GLY A 104 -5.38 6.06 12.90
N ASP A 105 -6.49 6.57 13.44
CA ASP A 105 -6.71 6.64 14.89
C ASP A 105 -6.59 5.24 15.50
N ILE A 106 -5.69 5.08 16.47
CA ILE A 106 -5.48 3.81 17.16
C ILE A 106 -6.52 3.76 18.29
N ALA A 107 -7.57 2.98 18.08
CA ALA A 107 -8.54 2.69 19.12
C ALA A 107 -8.16 1.39 19.89
N CYS A 108 -8.23 1.43 21.22
CA CYS A 108 -8.12 0.28 22.12
C CYS A 108 -6.79 -0.49 22.07
N GLY A 109 -5.64 0.20 22.01
CA GLY A 109 -4.33 -0.43 22.24
C GLY A 109 -3.90 -1.49 21.22
N LYS A 110 -4.71 -1.77 20.20
CA LYS A 110 -4.37 -2.60 19.05
C LYS A 110 -4.33 -1.72 17.81
N PRO A 111 -3.23 -1.74 17.03
CA PRO A 111 -3.26 -1.18 15.70
C PRO A 111 -4.46 -1.81 14.98
N ILE A 112 -5.47 -1.03 14.65
CA ILE A 112 -6.49 -1.49 13.73
C ILE A 112 -5.71 -1.65 12.42
N MET A 113 -5.34 -2.89 12.10
CA MET A 113 -5.06 -3.26 10.73
C MET A 113 -6.33 -2.90 9.99
N ALA A 114 -6.29 -1.77 9.28
CA ALA A 114 -7.42 -1.27 8.53
C ALA A 114 -7.97 -2.44 7.70
N ASN A 115 -9.28 -2.63 7.73
CA ASN A 115 -9.96 -3.56 6.84
C ASN A 115 -9.40 -3.31 5.43
N GLU A 116 -9.04 -4.36 4.72
CA GLU A 116 -8.35 -4.37 3.42
C GLU A 116 -8.94 -3.43 2.35
N GLU A 117 -10.12 -2.86 2.58
CA GLU A 117 -10.81 -1.96 1.66
C GLU A 117 -10.44 -0.46 1.77
N LYS A 118 -9.64 -0.03 2.78
CA LYS A 118 -9.24 1.39 2.97
C LYS A 118 -7.83 1.57 3.55
N GLU A 119 -6.88 0.75 3.17
CA GLU A 119 -5.50 1.03 3.54
C GLU A 119 -5.00 2.28 2.81
N LEU A 120 -4.76 3.33 3.57
CA LEU A 120 -4.06 4.52 3.07
C LEU A 120 -2.56 4.23 3.14
N TYR A 121 -1.86 4.51 2.04
CA TYR A 121 -0.40 4.38 1.96
C TYR A 121 0.23 5.73 1.65
N VAL A 122 1.39 5.96 2.23
CA VAL A 122 2.25 7.10 1.93
C VAL A 122 3.48 6.61 1.18
N GLU A 123 3.83 7.26 0.08
CA GLU A 123 5.07 6.99 -0.64
C GLU A 123 6.19 7.88 -0.10
N ALA A 124 7.33 7.27 0.24
CA ALA A 124 8.52 7.98 0.67
C ALA A 124 9.79 7.25 0.23
N GLY A 125 10.95 7.86 0.44
CA GLY A 125 12.23 7.29 0.03
C GLY A 125 12.46 5.89 0.58
N ALA A 126 12.90 4.95 -0.28
CA ALA A 126 13.14 3.56 0.10
C ALA A 126 14.28 3.38 1.13
N ASN A 127 15.08 4.42 1.35
CA ASN A 127 16.11 4.47 2.38
C ASN A 127 15.54 4.63 3.80
N ILE A 128 14.26 5.02 3.94
CA ILE A 128 13.58 5.13 5.24
C ILE A 128 13.31 3.73 5.77
N ARG A 129 13.93 3.41 6.92
CA ARG A 129 13.76 2.12 7.61
C ARG A 129 12.62 2.21 8.62
N ALA A 130 11.39 2.25 8.10
CA ALA A 130 10.17 2.26 8.89
C ALA A 130 9.27 1.09 8.48
N ASP A 131 8.30 0.77 9.33
CA ASP A 131 7.32 -0.29 9.12
C ASP A 131 5.93 0.29 8.81
N PHE A 132 5.61 1.45 9.39
CA PHE A 132 4.36 2.18 9.17
C PHE A 132 4.57 3.67 9.39
N CYS A 133 3.55 4.48 9.12
CA CYS A 133 3.54 5.89 9.45
C CYS A 133 2.25 6.30 10.17
N LEU A 134 2.34 7.44 10.87
CA LEU A 134 1.25 8.09 11.60
C LEU A 134 1.16 9.55 11.14
N LYS A 135 -0.05 10.10 11.16
CA LYS A 135 -0.24 11.53 10.98
C LYS A 135 -0.13 12.22 12.34
N ALA A 136 0.80 13.16 12.46
CA ALA A 136 0.96 13.98 13.66
C ALA A 136 -0.28 14.87 13.86
N LYS A 137 -0.69 15.04 15.13
CA LYS A 137 -1.83 15.86 15.50
C LYS A 137 -1.43 16.80 16.64
N GLY A 138 -1.73 18.08 16.46
CA GLY A 138 -1.41 19.12 17.44
C GLY A 138 0.04 19.60 17.36
N ASP A 139 0.45 20.35 18.36
CA ASP A 139 1.70 21.11 18.39
C ASP A 139 2.69 20.64 19.48
N SER A 140 2.42 19.50 20.12
CA SER A 140 3.25 18.99 21.22
C SER A 140 4.70 18.65 20.82
N MET A 141 5.00 18.53 19.53
CA MET A 141 6.32 18.10 19.02
C MET A 141 7.00 19.15 18.13
N ILE A 142 6.57 20.42 18.18
CA ILE A 142 7.10 21.51 17.33
C ILE A 142 8.58 21.80 17.57
N GLY A 143 9.09 21.60 18.78
CA GLY A 143 10.51 21.74 19.09
C GLY A 143 11.39 20.67 18.40
N ALA A 144 10.80 19.55 18.04
CA ALA A 144 11.43 18.54 17.21
C ALA A 144 11.17 18.75 15.70
N ARG A 145 10.57 19.87 15.31
CA ARG A 145 10.16 20.22 13.93
C ARG A 145 9.10 19.27 13.34
N ILE A 146 8.30 18.66 14.19
CA ILE A 146 7.14 17.86 13.78
C ILE A 146 5.91 18.72 14.06
N TYR A 147 5.17 19.06 12.99
CA TYR A 147 4.02 19.95 13.03
C TYR A 147 2.72 19.18 12.85
N ASP A 148 1.62 19.83 13.13
CA ASP A 148 0.29 19.29 12.88
C ASP A 148 0.12 18.92 11.38
N GLY A 149 -0.34 17.71 11.13
CA GLY A 149 -0.51 17.19 9.77
C GLY A 149 0.69 16.45 9.19
N ASP A 150 1.88 16.55 9.78
CA ASP A 150 3.07 15.85 9.31
C ASP A 150 2.89 14.33 9.32
N ILE A 151 3.51 13.67 8.36
CA ILE A 151 3.56 12.21 8.31
C ILE A 151 4.84 11.73 8.98
N VAL A 152 4.71 11.01 10.09
CA VAL A 152 5.84 10.50 10.87
C VAL A 152 6.02 9.01 10.63
N PHE A 153 7.21 8.60 10.18
CA PHE A 153 7.57 7.22 9.88
C PHE A 153 8.10 6.52 11.12
N ILE A 154 7.50 5.38 11.45
CA ILE A 154 7.76 4.65 12.69
C ILE A 154 8.39 3.30 12.35
N ARG A 155 9.52 3.01 13.00
CA ARG A 155 10.09 1.67 13.03
C ARG A 155 9.56 0.93 14.25
N LYS A 156 8.85 -0.17 14.02
CA LYS A 156 8.23 -0.99 15.07
C LYS A 156 9.29 -1.57 16.01
N GLN A 157 9.18 -1.26 17.28
CA GLN A 157 10.02 -1.81 18.35
C GLN A 157 9.36 -1.54 19.71
N GLU A 158 9.52 -2.47 20.65
CA GLU A 158 8.87 -2.40 21.96
C GLU A 158 9.62 -1.49 22.94
N MET A 159 10.85 -1.12 22.64
CA MET A 159 11.69 -0.24 23.47
C MET A 159 12.45 0.75 22.60
N VAL A 160 12.73 1.92 23.16
CA VAL A 160 13.55 2.97 22.54
C VAL A 160 14.62 3.43 23.54
N ASN A 161 15.71 3.99 23.03
CA ASN A 161 16.73 4.56 23.92
C ASN A 161 16.26 5.89 24.50
N ASN A 162 16.79 6.24 25.68
CA ASN A 162 16.52 7.51 26.32
C ASN A 162 16.85 8.68 25.40
N GLY A 163 15.92 9.62 25.31
CA GLY A 163 16.00 10.78 24.41
C GLY A 163 15.53 10.54 23.00
N GLU A 164 15.10 9.34 22.61
CA GLU A 164 14.51 9.09 21.31
C GLU A 164 13.02 9.46 21.30
N ILE A 165 12.53 9.89 20.12
CA ILE A 165 11.09 10.15 19.91
C ILE A 165 10.44 8.84 19.50
N ALA A 166 9.32 8.52 20.13
CA ALA A 166 8.56 7.32 19.88
C ALA A 166 7.06 7.62 19.74
N ALA A 167 6.39 6.75 19.01
CA ALA A 167 4.93 6.62 19.07
C ALA A 167 4.59 5.76 20.29
N VAL A 168 3.79 6.30 21.19
CA VAL A 168 3.35 5.66 22.44
C VAL A 168 1.85 5.69 22.51
N ILE A 169 1.28 4.62 23.07
CA ILE A 169 -0.14 4.57 23.46
C ILE A 169 -0.22 4.91 24.96
N ILE A 170 -1.08 5.85 25.29
CA ILE A 170 -1.43 6.28 26.63
C ILE A 170 -2.95 6.32 26.68
N ASP A 171 -3.56 5.57 27.60
CA ASP A 171 -5.03 5.54 27.76
C ASP A 171 -5.79 5.36 26.43
N ASP A 172 -5.34 4.39 25.63
CA ASP A 172 -5.88 4.05 24.30
C ASP A 172 -5.67 5.10 23.18
N GLU A 173 -4.94 6.17 23.44
CA GLU A 173 -4.59 7.17 22.43
C GLU A 173 -3.11 7.08 22.01
N ALA A 174 -2.85 7.12 20.69
CA ALA A 174 -1.49 7.20 20.18
C ALA A 174 -0.99 8.65 20.21
N THR A 175 0.21 8.85 20.72
CA THR A 175 0.87 10.15 20.76
C THR A 175 2.36 10.02 20.48
N LEU A 176 2.99 11.13 20.06
CA LEU A 176 4.45 11.24 19.92
C LEU A 176 5.03 11.90 21.15
N LYS A 177 6.05 11.28 21.74
CA LYS A 177 6.77 11.83 22.89
C LYS A 177 8.26 11.49 22.82
N ARG A 178 9.08 12.31 23.44
CA ARG A 178 10.46 11.92 23.73
C ARG A 178 10.47 11.06 24.98
N VAL A 179 11.02 9.86 24.85
CA VAL A 179 10.98 8.82 25.87
C VAL A 179 12.25 8.83 26.70
N ASN A 180 12.12 8.79 28.02
CA ASN A 180 13.22 8.53 28.96
C ASN A 180 12.74 7.51 29.99
N TYR A 181 13.35 6.31 29.97
CA TYR A 181 13.01 5.22 30.85
C TYR A 181 14.20 4.85 31.76
N TYR A 182 13.94 4.76 33.03
CA TYR A 182 14.92 4.44 34.09
C TYR A 182 14.46 3.18 34.83
N PRO A 183 14.85 1.97 34.37
CA PRO A 183 14.32 0.70 34.91
C PRO A 183 14.65 0.52 36.41
N GLU A 184 15.82 0.99 36.86
CA GLU A 184 16.22 0.92 38.26
C GLU A 184 15.36 1.78 39.23
N LYS A 185 14.56 2.69 38.69
CA LYS A 185 13.65 3.57 39.43
C LYS A 185 12.17 3.30 39.11
N ASP A 186 11.92 2.33 38.23
CA ASP A 186 10.58 2.06 37.72
C ASP A 186 9.89 3.34 37.20
N LEU A 187 10.68 4.18 36.50
CA LEU A 187 10.31 5.55 36.12
C LEU A 187 10.35 5.72 34.62
N LEU A 188 9.23 6.13 34.05
CA LEU A 188 9.11 6.55 32.62
C LEU A 188 8.72 8.02 32.58
N ILE A 189 9.47 8.80 31.82
CA ILE A 189 9.17 10.21 31.53
C ILE A 189 8.93 10.36 30.04
N LEU A 190 7.74 10.83 29.68
CA LEU A 190 7.32 11.12 28.31
C LEU A 190 7.24 12.65 28.13
N LYS A 191 8.19 13.21 27.39
CA LYS A 191 8.33 14.65 27.20
C LYS A 191 7.70 15.09 25.89
N ALA A 192 6.95 16.20 25.94
CA ALA A 192 6.62 16.94 24.75
C ALA A 192 7.83 17.78 24.30
N GLU A 193 7.96 18.04 23.02
CA GLU A 193 8.91 18.97 22.44
C GLU A 193 8.27 20.35 22.24
N ASN A 194 7.49 20.77 23.24
CA ASN A 194 6.87 22.09 23.33
C ASN A 194 6.74 22.44 24.82
N SER A 195 7.33 23.52 25.23
CA SER A 195 7.39 23.98 26.65
C SER A 195 6.03 24.37 27.23
N GLN A 196 4.98 24.44 26.42
CA GLN A 196 3.61 24.67 26.87
C GLN A 196 2.97 23.41 27.50
N TYR A 197 3.57 22.23 27.29
CA TYR A 197 3.11 20.95 27.80
C TYR A 197 4.01 20.47 28.94
N GLU A 198 3.39 19.96 29.97
CA GLU A 198 4.09 19.34 31.08
C GLU A 198 4.61 17.95 30.69
N ASP A 199 5.68 17.51 31.36
CA ASP A 199 6.21 16.15 31.23
C ASP A 199 5.22 15.16 31.88
N LEU A 200 4.91 14.06 31.18
CA LEU A 200 4.11 12.99 31.74
C LEU A 200 5.03 12.00 32.44
N ILE A 201 4.79 11.74 33.71
CA ILE A 201 5.62 10.91 34.56
C ILE A 201 4.81 9.69 35.03
N TYR A 202 5.30 8.49 34.74
CA TYR A 202 4.67 7.23 35.12
C TYR A 202 5.61 6.38 35.96
N THR A 203 5.08 5.73 37.00
CA THR A 203 5.86 4.87 37.91
C THR A 203 5.09 3.62 38.29
N GLY A 204 5.82 2.53 38.58
CA GLY A 204 5.22 1.30 39.08
C GLY A 204 4.12 0.73 38.17
N GLU A 205 2.95 0.45 38.73
CA GLU A 205 1.84 -0.16 38.02
C GLU A 205 1.31 0.68 36.85
N GLN A 206 1.50 1.99 36.86
CA GLN A 206 1.10 2.88 35.77
C GLN A 206 1.81 2.57 34.46
N LEU A 207 3.01 1.99 34.51
CA LEU A 207 3.76 1.58 33.33
C LEU A 207 3.05 0.53 32.48
N ASN A 208 2.16 -0.27 33.09
CA ASN A 208 1.40 -1.32 32.40
C ASN A 208 0.36 -0.76 31.40
N HIS A 209 0.01 0.52 31.53
CA HIS A 209 -0.93 1.22 30.63
C HIS A 209 -0.22 1.94 29.46
N ILE A 210 1.11 1.88 29.41
CA ILE A 210 1.89 2.55 28.38
C ILE A 210 2.46 1.52 27.41
N ILE A 211 2.17 1.69 26.13
CA ILE A 211 2.69 0.80 25.09
C ILE A 211 3.54 1.62 24.12
N ILE A 212 4.79 1.22 23.92
CA ILE A 212 5.65 1.80 22.88
C ILE A 212 5.36 1.06 21.57
N LEU A 213 4.87 1.78 20.56
CA LEU A 213 4.62 1.23 19.22
C LEU A 213 5.90 1.15 18.39
N GLY A 214 6.79 2.11 18.59
CA GLY A 214 8.05 2.16 17.85
C GLY A 214 8.71 3.52 17.87
N LYS A 215 9.92 3.56 17.32
CA LYS A 215 10.75 4.74 17.19
C LYS A 215 10.39 5.57 15.97
N ALA A 216 10.23 6.88 16.11
CA ALA A 216 10.16 7.81 14.99
C ALA A 216 11.54 7.91 14.31
N VAL A 217 11.61 7.63 13.01
CA VAL A 217 12.88 7.57 12.26
C VAL A 217 12.99 8.65 11.19
N ALA A 218 11.86 9.18 10.72
CA ALA A 218 11.77 10.25 9.74
C ALA A 218 10.40 10.91 9.83
N PHE A 219 10.27 12.09 9.25
CA PHE A 219 8.97 12.71 9.01
C PHE A 219 8.97 13.41 7.64
N GLN A 220 7.79 13.65 7.12
CA GLN A 220 7.52 14.38 5.89
C GLN A 220 6.51 15.47 6.20
N SER A 221 6.86 16.71 5.83
CA SER A 221 6.02 17.90 5.99
C SER A 221 5.65 18.46 4.63
N ASP A 222 4.46 18.98 4.51
CA ASP A 222 4.06 19.82 3.38
C ASP A 222 4.55 21.25 3.60
N ILE A 223 4.92 21.93 2.51
CA ILE A 223 5.22 23.35 2.56
C ILE A 223 3.89 24.09 2.47
N ILE A 224 3.56 24.86 3.51
CA ILE A 224 2.33 25.67 3.58
C ILE A 224 2.64 27.09 3.15
#